data_0e668e7cb1021172e97a20b4c550644e
#
_entry.id   0e668e7cb1021172e97a20b4c550644e
#
_cell.length_a   1.000
_cell.length_b   1.000
_cell.length_c   1.000
_cell.angle_alpha   90.00
_cell.angle_beta   90.00
_cell.angle_gamma   90.00
#
_symmetry.space_group_name_H-M   'P 1'
#
loop_
_entity.id
_entity.type
_entity.pdbx_description
1 polymer ?
#
loop_
_entity_poly.entity_id
_entity_poly.type
_entity_poly.pdbx_seq_one_letter_code
_entity_poly.pdbx_strand_id
1 'polypeptide(L)'
;MYMAFAIDVFSRRIVGWRARTSKETDLVLDAIDMGLRQRRYRPGLGVDKLVHHSDAGSQYTSFRFTQHLLDAGIDASIGTVGDALDNALAESTIGLYKTELIKPRGPWHNVHEVDVATAAWVDWYNNRRLHGACGGRPPTEFEALYELGDLISLVA
;
A
#
# COMPACT_ATOMS: atom_id res chain seq x y z
N MET A 1 -11.12 -16.12 -0.38
CA MET A 1 -10.86 -14.76 -0.90
C MET A 1 -9.53 -14.26 -0.38
N TYR A 2 -8.77 -13.61 -1.22
CA TYR A 2 -7.44 -13.09 -0.91
C TYR A 2 -7.38 -11.60 -1.16
N MET A 3 -6.57 -10.89 -0.38
CA MET A 3 -6.40 -9.45 -0.46
C MET A 3 -4.90 -9.12 -0.53
N ALA A 4 -4.53 -8.19 -1.38
CA ALA A 4 -3.21 -7.60 -1.41
C ALA A 4 -3.30 -6.09 -1.16
N PHE A 5 -2.36 -5.56 -0.42
CA PHE A 5 -2.19 -4.12 -0.18
C PHE A 5 -0.78 -3.68 -0.56
N ALA A 6 -0.69 -2.51 -1.16
CA ALA A 6 0.57 -1.77 -1.31
C ALA A 6 0.51 -0.54 -0.41
N ILE A 7 1.45 -0.43 0.50
CA ILE A 7 1.45 0.56 1.58
C ILE A 7 2.74 1.38 1.49
N ASP A 8 2.61 2.70 1.57
CA ASP A 8 3.76 3.58 1.71
C ASP A 8 4.32 3.49 3.13
N VAL A 9 5.57 3.09 3.26
CA VAL A 9 6.22 2.88 4.56
C VAL A 9 6.39 4.20 5.34
N PHE A 10 6.60 5.30 4.64
CA PHE A 10 6.77 6.62 5.26
C PHE A 10 5.45 7.18 5.80
N SER A 11 4.44 7.26 4.95
CA SER A 11 3.16 7.92 5.29
C SER A 11 2.11 6.98 5.84
N ARG A 12 2.32 5.68 5.76
CA ARG A 12 1.33 4.64 6.08
C ARG A 12 0.12 4.62 5.13
N ARG A 13 0.16 5.40 4.06
CA ARG A 13 -0.92 5.46 3.09
C ARG A 13 -1.04 4.15 2.32
N ILE A 14 -2.26 3.65 2.17
CA ILE A 14 -2.57 2.55 1.27
C ILE A 14 -2.67 3.14 -0.14
N VAL A 15 -1.71 2.81 -0.99
CA VAL A 15 -1.62 3.34 -2.36
C VAL A 15 -2.19 2.39 -3.41
N GLY A 16 -2.32 1.13 -3.06
CA GLY A 16 -2.92 0.13 -3.93
C GLY A 16 -3.51 -1.03 -3.15
N TRP A 17 -4.51 -1.65 -3.72
CA TRP A 17 -5.15 -2.84 -3.14
C TRP A 17 -5.92 -3.62 -4.18
N ARG A 18 -6.10 -4.92 -3.93
CA ARG A 18 -6.91 -5.80 -4.80
C ARG A 18 -7.44 -6.98 -4.01
N ALA A 19 -8.69 -7.35 -4.28
CA ALA A 19 -9.31 -8.59 -3.79
C ALA A 19 -9.50 -9.57 -4.94
N ARG A 20 -9.25 -10.85 -4.72
CA ARG A 20 -9.49 -11.93 -5.68
C ARG A 20 -9.88 -13.22 -4.98
N THR A 21 -10.48 -14.14 -5.73
CA THR A 21 -10.82 -15.48 -5.24
C THR A 21 -9.62 -16.42 -5.23
N SER A 22 -8.58 -16.12 -6.00
CA SER A 22 -7.34 -16.92 -6.09
C SER A 22 -6.12 -16.12 -5.61
N LYS A 23 -5.13 -16.84 -5.09
CA LYS A 23 -3.85 -16.28 -4.64
C LYS A 23 -2.80 -16.44 -5.74
N GLU A 24 -2.88 -15.59 -6.74
CA GLU A 24 -1.95 -15.59 -7.88
C GLU A 24 -1.08 -14.36 -7.90
N THR A 25 -0.01 -14.40 -8.68
CA THR A 25 0.89 -13.26 -8.89
C THR A 25 0.13 -12.01 -9.34
N ASP A 26 -0.92 -12.17 -10.14
CA ASP A 26 -1.77 -11.06 -10.61
C ASP A 26 -2.41 -10.27 -9.48
N LEU A 27 -2.72 -10.91 -8.35
CA LEU A 27 -3.28 -10.23 -7.19
C LEU A 27 -2.36 -9.11 -6.68
N VAL A 28 -1.08 -9.43 -6.53
CA VAL A 28 -0.08 -8.46 -6.05
C VAL A 28 0.33 -7.46 -7.13
N LEU A 29 0.40 -7.88 -8.39
CA LEU A 29 0.70 -6.99 -9.52
C LEU A 29 -0.37 -5.92 -9.69
N ASP A 30 -1.63 -6.28 -9.60
CA ASP A 30 -2.75 -5.32 -9.68
C ASP A 30 -2.69 -4.26 -8.56
N ALA A 31 -2.37 -4.68 -7.34
CA ALA A 31 -2.23 -3.76 -6.21
C ALA A 31 -1.04 -2.79 -6.43
N ILE A 32 0.08 -3.29 -6.92
CA ILE A 32 1.25 -2.47 -7.25
C ILE A 32 0.95 -1.50 -8.39
N ASP A 33 0.31 -1.95 -9.46
CA ASP A 33 -0.06 -1.08 -10.58
C ASP A 33 -0.99 0.05 -10.15
N MET A 34 -1.92 -0.23 -9.26
CA MET A 34 -2.76 0.80 -8.65
C MET A 34 -1.91 1.82 -7.88
N GLY A 35 -0.96 1.36 -7.07
CA GLY A 35 -0.06 2.21 -6.31
C GLY A 35 0.81 3.09 -7.21
N LEU A 36 1.34 2.53 -8.29
CA LEU A 36 2.13 3.28 -9.27
C LEU A 36 1.32 4.37 -9.95
N ARG A 37 0.08 4.07 -10.36
CA ARG A 37 -0.80 5.08 -10.94
C ARG A 37 -1.09 6.22 -9.96
N GLN A 38 -1.31 5.91 -8.70
CA GLN A 38 -1.51 6.89 -7.63
C GLN A 38 -0.28 7.82 -7.49
N ARG A 39 0.92 7.26 -7.53
CA ARG A 39 2.16 8.03 -7.35
C ARG A 39 2.53 8.88 -8.57
N ARG A 40 2.25 8.43 -9.78
CA ARG A 40 2.54 9.19 -11.02
C ARG A 40 1.75 10.49 -11.13
N TYR A 41 0.60 10.58 -10.52
CA TYR A 41 -0.24 11.77 -10.55
C TYR A 41 0.07 12.78 -9.45
N ARG A 42 1.07 12.52 -8.60
CA ARG A 42 1.45 13.41 -7.51
C ARG A 42 2.75 14.14 -7.83
N PRO A 43 2.73 15.49 -7.87
CA PRO A 43 3.94 16.27 -8.02
C PRO A 43 4.95 15.99 -6.90
N GLY A 44 6.22 15.83 -7.22
CA GLY A 44 7.30 15.64 -6.27
C GLY A 44 7.49 14.21 -5.76
N LEU A 45 6.56 13.30 -6.05
CA LEU A 45 6.66 11.88 -5.69
C LEU A 45 6.95 11.05 -6.95
N GLY A 46 8.16 11.19 -7.49
CA GLY A 46 8.60 10.41 -8.63
C GLY A 46 8.73 8.92 -8.30
N VAL A 47 8.42 8.07 -9.29
CA VAL A 47 8.54 6.61 -9.16
C VAL A 47 9.96 6.10 -9.35
N ASP A 48 10.86 6.92 -9.85
CA ASP A 48 12.25 6.60 -10.20
C ASP A 48 13.14 6.24 -8.99
N LYS A 49 12.71 6.58 -7.78
CA LYS A 49 13.42 6.25 -6.53
C LYS A 49 12.63 5.28 -5.63
N LEU A 50 11.58 4.68 -6.15
CA LEU A 50 10.80 3.73 -5.37
C LEU A 50 11.55 2.42 -5.20
N VAL A 51 11.51 1.89 -3.98
CA VAL A 51 11.96 0.53 -3.65
C VAL A 51 10.76 -0.25 -3.16
N HIS A 52 10.53 -1.42 -3.73
CA HIS A 52 9.48 -2.33 -3.30
C HIS A 52 10.04 -3.33 -2.30
N HIS A 53 9.40 -3.43 -1.13
CA HIS A 53 9.71 -4.43 -0.12
C HIS A 53 8.57 -5.46 -0.05
N SER A 54 8.91 -6.74 -0.06
CA SER A 54 7.96 -7.84 0.11
C SER A 54 8.62 -8.98 0.87
N ASP A 55 7.80 -9.88 1.42
CA ASP A 55 8.32 -11.11 1.99
C ASP A 55 8.81 -12.07 0.88
N ALA A 56 9.46 -13.17 1.28
CA ALA A 56 9.96 -14.16 0.34
C ALA A 56 8.89 -15.16 -0.13
N GLY A 57 7.62 -14.77 -0.12
CA GLY A 57 6.50 -15.58 -0.61
C GLY A 57 6.62 -15.86 -2.11
N SER A 58 6.07 -16.99 -2.57
CA SER A 58 6.21 -17.47 -3.95
C SER A 58 5.71 -16.48 -5.01
N GLN A 59 4.65 -15.71 -4.72
CA GLN A 59 4.13 -14.68 -5.62
C GLN A 59 5.08 -13.49 -5.79
N TYR A 60 5.97 -13.23 -4.82
CA TYR A 60 6.92 -12.13 -4.85
C TYR A 60 8.29 -12.53 -5.40
N THR A 61 8.59 -13.82 -5.46
CA THR A 61 9.83 -14.37 -6.02
C THR A 61 9.68 -14.86 -7.44
N SER A 62 8.46 -14.81 -8.01
CA SER A 62 8.22 -15.24 -9.38
C SER A 62 8.98 -14.34 -10.38
N PHE A 63 9.45 -14.94 -11.48
CA PHE A 63 10.10 -14.22 -12.57
C PHE A 63 9.20 -13.10 -13.12
N ARG A 64 7.91 -13.39 -13.28
CA ARG A 64 6.91 -12.44 -13.77
C ARG A 64 6.79 -11.21 -12.88
N PHE A 65 6.76 -11.40 -11.57
CA PHE A 65 6.70 -10.31 -10.59
C PHE A 65 7.97 -9.45 -10.63
N THR A 66 9.14 -10.08 -10.60
CA THR A 66 10.44 -9.39 -10.65
C THR A 66 10.59 -8.59 -11.95
N GLN A 67 10.23 -9.19 -13.10
CA GLN A 67 10.29 -8.53 -14.38
C GLN A 67 9.34 -7.33 -14.45
N HIS A 68 8.14 -7.44 -13.89
CA HIS A 68 7.18 -6.35 -13.84
C HIS A 68 7.72 -5.14 -13.06
N LEU A 69 8.36 -5.36 -11.92
CA LEU A 69 9.00 -4.30 -11.14
C LEU A 69 10.14 -3.63 -11.92
N LEU A 70 10.99 -4.40 -12.57
CA LEU A 70 12.08 -3.88 -13.40
C LEU A 70 11.56 -3.03 -14.55
N ASP A 71 10.53 -3.48 -15.26
CA ASP A 71 9.91 -2.76 -16.37
C ASP A 71 9.28 -1.43 -15.90
N ALA A 72 8.81 -1.36 -14.67
CA ALA A 72 8.28 -0.15 -14.05
C ALA A 72 9.37 0.78 -13.49
N GLY A 73 10.64 0.36 -13.51
CA GLY A 73 11.75 1.13 -12.96
C GLY A 73 11.83 1.11 -11.43
N ILE A 74 11.31 0.08 -10.80
CA ILE A 74 11.26 -0.08 -9.34
C ILE A 74 12.32 -1.07 -8.89
N ASP A 75 13.13 -0.68 -7.90
CA ASP A 75 14.03 -1.60 -7.23
C ASP A 75 13.25 -2.56 -6.33
N ALA A 76 13.56 -3.84 -6.45
CA ALA A 76 12.97 -4.88 -5.62
C ALA A 76 13.92 -5.26 -4.47
N SER A 77 13.41 -5.26 -3.25
CA SER A 77 14.10 -5.76 -2.06
C SER A 77 13.32 -6.93 -1.49
N ILE A 78 13.96 -8.09 -1.37
CA ILE A 78 13.38 -9.30 -0.81
C ILE A 78 14.32 -9.82 0.28
N GLY A 79 13.82 -9.95 1.51
CA GLY A 79 14.57 -10.55 2.61
C GLY A 79 15.77 -9.75 3.10
N THR A 80 15.71 -8.39 3.12
CA THR A 80 16.79 -7.54 3.62
C THR A 80 16.62 -7.13 5.08
N VAL A 81 17.69 -6.56 5.66
CA VAL A 81 17.68 -6.02 7.03
C VAL A 81 16.76 -4.80 7.10
N GLY A 82 15.65 -4.90 7.76
CA GLY A 82 14.57 -3.90 7.81
C GLY A 82 13.22 -4.51 7.50
N ASP A 83 13.21 -5.67 6.87
CA ASP A 83 11.99 -6.40 6.50
C ASP A 83 11.12 -6.75 7.69
N ALA A 84 11.69 -6.96 8.87
CA ALA A 84 10.93 -7.24 10.09
C ALA A 84 9.97 -6.09 10.44
N LEU A 85 10.38 -4.84 10.26
CA LEU A 85 9.54 -3.66 10.48
C LEU A 85 8.50 -3.50 9.37
N ASP A 86 8.90 -3.73 8.12
CA ASP A 86 8.02 -3.63 6.96
C ASP A 86 6.96 -4.74 6.97
N ASN A 87 7.33 -5.96 7.36
CA ASN A 87 6.39 -7.07 7.58
C ASN A 87 5.43 -6.77 8.72
N ALA A 88 5.92 -6.20 9.84
CA ALA A 88 5.07 -5.80 10.96
C ALA A 88 4.05 -4.72 10.55
N LEU A 89 4.44 -3.78 9.69
CA LEU A 89 3.52 -2.79 9.14
C LEU A 89 2.42 -3.45 8.29
N ALA A 90 2.80 -4.35 7.40
CA ALA A 90 1.85 -5.08 6.56
C ALA A 90 0.88 -5.91 7.40
N GLU A 91 1.38 -6.65 8.39
CA GLU A 91 0.57 -7.43 9.32
C GLU A 91 -0.39 -6.55 10.12
N SER A 92 0.07 -5.41 10.63
CA SER A 92 -0.75 -4.46 11.37
C SER A 92 -1.88 -3.90 10.51
N THR A 93 -1.59 -3.52 9.28
CA THR A 93 -2.58 -2.98 8.34
C THR A 93 -3.63 -4.03 7.97
N ILE A 94 -3.20 -5.26 7.70
CA ILE A 94 -4.11 -6.38 7.43
C ILE A 94 -4.96 -6.68 8.68
N GLY A 95 -4.37 -6.62 9.87
CA GLY A 95 -5.08 -6.78 11.14
C GLY A 95 -6.19 -5.73 11.31
N LEU A 96 -5.89 -4.47 11.06
CA LEU A 96 -6.88 -3.37 11.10
C LEU A 96 -7.99 -3.58 10.06
N TYR A 97 -7.64 -3.93 8.85
CA TYR A 97 -8.60 -4.24 7.79
C TYR A 97 -9.58 -5.34 8.21
N LYS A 98 -9.06 -6.41 8.78
CA LYS A 98 -9.88 -7.52 9.28
C LYS A 98 -10.80 -7.11 10.42
N THR A 99 -10.29 -6.35 11.39
CA THR A 99 -11.04 -5.98 12.59
C THR A 99 -12.00 -4.81 12.37
N GLU A 100 -11.66 -3.88 11.52
CA GLU A 100 -12.45 -2.67 11.25
C GLU A 100 -13.49 -2.88 10.14
N LEU A 101 -13.20 -3.75 9.16
CA LEU A 101 -14.08 -3.95 8.01
C LEU A 101 -14.61 -5.38 7.88
N ILE A 102 -13.71 -6.36 7.74
CA ILE A 102 -14.10 -7.70 7.30
C ILE A 102 -14.98 -8.41 8.31
N LYS A 103 -14.57 -8.44 9.57
CA LYS A 103 -15.31 -9.11 10.65
C LYS A 103 -16.64 -8.43 11.00
N PRO A 104 -16.68 -7.08 11.20
CA PRO A 104 -17.91 -6.40 11.60
C PRO A 104 -19.00 -6.40 10.53
N ARG A 105 -18.62 -6.43 9.26
CA ARG A 105 -19.56 -6.32 8.12
C ARG A 105 -19.89 -7.63 7.42
N GLY A 106 -19.25 -8.73 7.78
CA GLY A 106 -19.58 -10.04 7.22
C GLY A 106 -20.95 -10.56 7.67
N PRO A 107 -21.50 -11.59 7.03
CA PRO A 107 -20.87 -12.38 5.96
C PRO A 107 -20.85 -11.67 4.59
N TRP A 108 -19.86 -12.04 3.77
CA TRP A 108 -19.66 -11.49 2.44
C TRP A 108 -20.17 -12.47 1.39
N HIS A 109 -20.96 -12.00 0.44
CA HIS A 109 -21.59 -12.85 -0.57
C HIS A 109 -20.71 -13.03 -1.83
N ASN A 110 -19.91 -12.04 -2.14
CA ASN A 110 -19.05 -12.08 -3.33
C ASN A 110 -17.88 -11.09 -3.21
N VAL A 111 -16.92 -11.21 -4.15
CA VAL A 111 -15.72 -10.34 -4.20
C VAL A 111 -16.09 -8.87 -4.45
N HIS A 112 -17.14 -8.62 -5.23
CA HIS A 112 -17.55 -7.26 -5.55
C HIS A 112 -18.01 -6.47 -4.31
N GLU A 113 -18.76 -7.11 -3.40
CA GLU A 113 -19.12 -6.47 -2.12
C GLU A 113 -17.88 -6.08 -1.31
N VAL A 114 -16.90 -6.98 -1.27
CA VAL A 114 -15.64 -6.70 -0.58
C VAL A 114 -14.86 -5.58 -1.25
N ASP A 115 -14.80 -5.53 -2.58
CA ASP A 115 -14.13 -4.46 -3.31
C ASP A 115 -14.75 -3.09 -3.02
N VAL A 116 -16.06 -2.97 -3.07
CA VAL A 116 -16.77 -1.71 -2.79
C VAL A 116 -16.54 -1.26 -1.35
N ALA A 117 -16.68 -2.18 -0.39
CA ALA A 117 -16.45 -1.87 1.02
C ALA A 117 -15.00 -1.53 1.31
N THR A 118 -14.06 -2.19 0.65
CA THR A 118 -12.62 -1.92 0.78
C THR A 118 -12.27 -0.54 0.22
N ALA A 119 -12.82 -0.15 -0.92
CA ALA A 119 -12.62 1.19 -1.47
C ALA A 119 -13.02 2.28 -0.47
N ALA A 120 -14.18 2.14 0.15
CA ALA A 120 -14.67 3.07 1.17
C ALA A 120 -13.78 3.07 2.43
N TRP A 121 -13.34 1.89 2.88
CA TRP A 121 -12.46 1.77 4.04
C TRP A 121 -11.08 2.37 3.77
N VAL A 122 -10.48 2.12 2.60
CA VAL A 122 -9.20 2.69 2.20
C VAL A 122 -9.28 4.22 2.10
N ASP A 123 -10.35 4.76 1.53
CA ASP A 123 -10.58 6.21 1.50
C ASP A 123 -10.61 6.80 2.90
N TRP A 124 -11.37 6.20 3.80
CA TRP A 124 -11.43 6.62 5.20
C TRP A 124 -10.08 6.46 5.91
N TYR A 125 -9.39 5.33 5.72
CA TYR A 125 -8.08 5.05 6.30
C TYR A 125 -7.04 6.09 5.90
N ASN A 126 -7.01 6.46 4.63
CA ASN A 126 -6.04 7.41 4.10
C ASN A 126 -6.35 8.87 4.45
N ASN A 127 -7.63 9.25 4.48
CA ASN A 127 -8.04 10.66 4.53
C ASN A 127 -8.64 11.09 5.87
N ARG A 128 -9.04 10.18 6.73
CA ARG A 128 -9.75 10.49 7.98
C ARG A 128 -9.22 9.78 9.21
N ARG A 129 -8.79 8.53 9.07
CA ARG A 129 -8.30 7.74 10.19
C ARG A 129 -7.02 8.36 10.74
N LEU A 130 -6.99 8.56 12.07
CA LEU A 130 -5.83 9.09 12.76
C LEU A 130 -4.82 7.98 13.05
N HIS A 131 -3.54 8.23 12.76
CA HIS A 131 -2.45 7.26 12.94
C HIS A 131 -1.36 7.84 13.84
N GLY A 132 -0.96 7.09 14.86
CA GLY A 132 0.12 7.49 15.76
C GLY A 132 1.44 7.72 15.02
N ALA A 133 1.76 6.88 14.02
CA ALA A 133 2.96 7.02 13.19
C ALA A 133 2.97 8.29 12.33
N CYS A 134 1.83 8.93 12.13
CA CYS A 134 1.67 10.18 11.39
C CYS A 134 1.44 11.39 12.32
N GLY A 135 1.82 11.29 13.57
CA GLY A 135 1.60 12.36 14.55
C GLY A 135 0.13 12.60 14.87
N GLY A 136 -0.70 11.57 14.84
CA GLY A 136 -2.14 11.66 15.09
C GLY A 136 -2.94 12.23 13.92
N ARG A 137 -2.41 12.16 12.70
CA ARG A 137 -3.03 12.66 11.47
C ARG A 137 -3.35 11.53 10.49
N PRO A 138 -4.27 11.76 9.54
CA PRO A 138 -4.43 10.85 8.40
C PRO A 138 -3.19 10.82 7.50
N PRO A 139 -2.89 9.69 6.84
CA PRO A 139 -1.74 9.57 5.96
C PRO A 139 -1.63 10.64 4.87
N THR A 140 -2.75 11.02 4.23
CA THR A 140 -2.74 12.07 3.19
C THR A 140 -2.39 13.45 3.73
N GLU A 141 -2.85 13.78 4.92
CA GLU A 141 -2.49 15.03 5.61
C GLU A 141 -1.01 15.04 6.00
N PHE A 142 -0.50 13.92 6.49
CA PHE A 142 0.91 13.76 6.82
C PHE A 142 1.81 13.95 5.59
N GLU A 143 1.45 13.36 4.44
CA GLU A 143 2.17 13.56 3.18
C GLU A 143 2.14 15.02 2.74
N ALA A 144 0.99 15.68 2.84
CA ALA A 144 0.85 17.10 2.46
C ALA A 144 1.74 18.02 3.30
N LEU A 145 1.86 17.75 4.59
CA LEU A 145 2.76 18.50 5.48
C LEU A 145 4.24 18.29 5.12
N TYR A 146 4.62 17.07 4.72
CA TYR A 146 5.97 16.79 4.27
C TYR A 146 6.29 17.54 2.97
N GLU A 147 5.41 17.53 1.99
CA GLU A 147 5.57 18.28 0.74
C GLU A 147 5.68 19.79 0.99
N LEU A 148 4.89 20.33 1.92
CA LEU A 148 4.97 21.75 2.32
C LEU A 148 6.31 22.07 2.99
N GLY A 149 6.82 21.18 3.83
CA GLY A 149 8.14 21.30 4.46
C GLY A 149 9.26 21.36 3.43
N ASP A 150 9.22 20.52 2.39
CA ASP A 150 10.17 20.53 1.29
C ASP A 150 10.12 21.86 0.51
N LEU A 151 8.93 22.39 0.23
CA LEU A 151 8.77 23.70 -0.42
C LEU A 151 9.35 24.83 0.42
N ILE A 152 9.13 24.84 1.72
CA ILE A 152 9.69 25.83 2.64
C ILE A 152 11.21 25.74 2.65
N SER A 153 11.77 24.53 2.64
CA SER A 153 13.23 24.31 2.60
C SER A 153 13.86 24.84 1.33
N LEU A 154 13.16 24.82 0.19
CA LEU A 154 13.64 25.32 -1.10
C LEU A 154 13.64 26.85 -1.17
N VAL A 155 12.82 27.54 -0.38
CA VAL A 155 12.68 29.01 -0.37
C VAL A 155 13.50 29.65 0.75
N ALA A 156 13.90 28.86 1.72
CA ALA A 156 14.74 29.33 2.82
C ALA A 156 16.21 29.28 2.49
#